data_aa12852ba6a4fc5f5c0c52202fbb6a8a
#
_entry.id   aa12852ba6a4fc5f5c0c52202fbb6a8a
#
_cell.length_a   1.000
_cell.length_b   1.000
_cell.length_c   1.000
_cell.angle_alpha   90.00
_cell.angle_beta   90.00
_cell.angle_gamma   90.00
#
_symmetry.space_group_name_H-M   'P 1'
#
loop_
_entity.id
_entity.type
_entity.pdbx_description
1 polymer ?
#
loop_
_entity_poly.entity_id
_entity_poly.type
_entity_poly.pdbx_seq_one_letter_code
_entity_poly.pdbx_strand_id
1 'polypeptide(L)'
;MTSSRRRTTRKRGSWLLSAVAAVAAVGTPRPVIAQAADLTGAGATFPYPIYSKWFADYATVAGVKINYQSIGSGGGIRQLTEGTVDFAGSDAPMTDQEMARLKTPVLHVPTVLGAVVITYDLPEVTKPLKLTGEVVAEIFLGTIVKWNAPEIARLNPGLALPSKDILVVHRSDGSGTTYIFSDYLSTVSDSWRSGPGKGKELQWPVGLGGKGNEGVAGQVKQTPYSIGYVELAYARQNNLPFASIKNAAGTFVTPSIESVTAAAAGIELPPTTDFRVSIVNAPGKAAYPISSFTYLLVPKSMSSAKKQKALTDFLKWAIHAGEKEAPDLDYAPLPSYVVAILEKRLDSIARGAAP
;
A
#
# COMPACT_ATOMS: atom_id res chain seq x y z
N MET A 1 -35.73 3.64 -91.58
CA MET A 1 -35.87 4.81 -92.48
C MET A 1 -34.94 5.88 -92.01
N THR A 2 -34.03 6.30 -92.90
CA THR A 2 -33.28 7.54 -93.05
C THR A 2 -32.34 7.92 -91.93
N SER A 3 -31.00 7.73 -92.06
CA SER A 3 -29.99 8.37 -92.90
C SER A 3 -29.71 9.86 -92.53
N SER A 4 -28.50 10.16 -92.14
CA SER A 4 -27.60 11.16 -92.72
C SER A 4 -26.45 11.48 -91.66
N ARG A 5 -25.27 11.09 -91.88
CA ARG A 5 -24.07 11.56 -92.59
C ARG A 5 -23.58 12.96 -92.20
N ARG A 6 -22.30 12.92 -91.77
CA ARG A 6 -21.16 13.85 -91.99
C ARG A 6 -21.10 15.09 -91.09
N ARG A 7 -19.95 15.47 -90.52
CA ARG A 7 -18.63 15.73 -91.18
C ARG A 7 -17.53 15.93 -90.14
N THR A 8 -16.35 15.45 -90.43
CA THR A 8 -15.03 15.68 -89.86
C THR A 8 -14.62 17.14 -89.88
N THR A 9 -14.01 17.61 -88.77
CA THR A 9 -12.99 18.67 -88.84
C THR A 9 -11.84 18.41 -87.82
N ARG A 10 -10.72 18.22 -88.43
CA ARG A 10 -9.39 18.07 -87.80
C ARG A 10 -8.90 19.46 -87.41
N LYS A 11 -8.57 19.71 -86.13
CA LYS A 11 -7.71 20.88 -85.72
C LYS A 11 -6.52 20.38 -84.93
N ARG A 12 -5.39 20.74 -85.48
CA ARG A 12 -4.04 20.63 -84.87
C ARG A 12 -3.90 21.59 -83.68
N GLY A 13 -3.17 21.22 -82.72
CA GLY A 13 -2.60 22.26 -81.86
C GLY A 13 -2.13 21.81 -80.47
N SER A 14 -0.91 21.86 -80.34
CA SER A 14 -0.12 22.24 -79.11
C SER A 14 0.02 21.18 -78.04
N TRP A 15 1.16 20.56 -78.04
CA TRP A 15 1.75 19.87 -76.89
C TRP A 15 2.29 20.90 -75.92
N LEU A 16 1.68 21.08 -74.75
CA LEU A 16 2.26 21.78 -73.61
C LEU A 16 2.76 20.68 -72.65
N LEU A 17 4.08 20.56 -72.56
CA LEU A 17 4.78 19.78 -71.55
C LEU A 17 4.58 20.45 -70.17
N SER A 18 3.71 19.89 -69.33
CA SER A 18 3.62 20.23 -67.90
C SER A 18 4.64 19.40 -67.16
N ALA A 19 5.73 20.03 -66.75
CA ALA A 19 6.71 19.46 -65.83
C ALA A 19 6.06 19.39 -64.44
N VAL A 20 5.73 18.20 -63.98
CA VAL A 20 5.33 17.93 -62.59
C VAL A 20 6.60 17.88 -61.73
N ALA A 21 6.86 18.92 -61.00
CA ALA A 21 7.91 18.92 -59.95
C ALA A 21 7.43 18.05 -58.79
N ALA A 22 7.97 16.82 -58.67
CA ALA A 22 7.80 15.98 -57.50
C ALA A 22 8.59 16.57 -56.31
N VAL A 23 7.89 17.27 -55.42
CA VAL A 23 8.44 17.67 -54.13
C VAL A 23 8.54 16.41 -53.27
N ALA A 24 9.74 15.83 -53.16
CA ALA A 24 10.06 14.79 -52.19
C ALA A 24 9.99 15.42 -50.77
N ALA A 25 8.88 15.19 -50.09
CA ALA A 25 8.75 15.50 -48.67
C ALA A 25 9.70 14.58 -47.89
N VAL A 26 10.86 15.10 -47.54
CA VAL A 26 11.78 14.47 -46.57
C VAL A 26 11.07 14.51 -45.23
N GLY A 27 10.32 13.46 -44.92
CA GLY A 27 9.70 13.25 -43.61
C GLY A 27 10.84 13.12 -42.58
N THR A 28 11.01 14.11 -41.73
CA THR A 28 11.85 13.98 -40.53
C THR A 28 11.34 12.78 -39.74
N PRO A 29 12.21 11.80 -39.37
CA PRO A 29 11.78 10.70 -38.54
C PRO A 29 11.29 11.25 -37.20
N ARG A 30 9.99 11.13 -36.94
CA ARG A 30 9.45 11.38 -35.61
C ARG A 30 10.14 10.38 -34.67
N PRO A 31 10.66 10.84 -33.51
CA PRO A 31 11.18 9.93 -32.53
C PRO A 31 10.04 8.95 -32.16
N VAL A 32 10.22 7.68 -32.46
CA VAL A 32 9.38 6.61 -31.93
C VAL A 32 9.65 6.61 -30.44
N ILE A 33 8.78 7.27 -29.67
CA ILE A 33 8.79 7.12 -28.21
C ILE A 33 8.52 5.65 -27.98
N ALA A 34 9.55 4.92 -27.63
CA ALA A 34 9.43 3.50 -27.32
C ALA A 34 8.40 3.39 -26.19
N GLN A 35 7.23 2.82 -26.49
CA GLN A 35 6.14 2.65 -25.55
C GLN A 35 6.68 2.00 -24.29
N ALA A 36 6.57 2.68 -23.15
CA ALA A 36 7.04 2.16 -21.86
C ALA A 36 6.34 0.83 -21.56
N ALA A 37 7.00 -0.06 -20.82
CA ALA A 37 6.39 -1.35 -20.49
C ALA A 37 5.33 -1.13 -19.42
N ASP A 38 4.11 -1.63 -19.66
CA ASP A 38 3.08 -1.67 -18.62
C ASP A 38 3.48 -2.68 -17.55
N LEU A 39 3.24 -2.33 -16.29
CA LEU A 39 3.52 -3.17 -15.12
C LEU A 39 2.21 -3.63 -14.47
N THR A 40 2.24 -4.84 -13.95
CA THR A 40 1.13 -5.39 -13.17
C THR A 40 1.57 -5.70 -11.75
N GLY A 41 0.77 -5.31 -10.78
CA GLY A 41 1.01 -5.58 -9.37
C GLY A 41 -0.26 -5.99 -8.65
N ALA A 42 -0.10 -6.61 -7.49
CA ALA A 42 -1.23 -6.92 -6.62
C ALA A 42 -0.77 -6.99 -5.15
N GLY A 43 -1.69 -6.81 -4.20
CA GLY A 43 -1.34 -7.05 -2.80
C GLY A 43 -1.99 -6.11 -1.81
N ALA A 44 -1.19 -5.63 -0.87
CA ALA A 44 -1.61 -4.87 0.30
C ALA A 44 -2.62 -3.76 -0.02
N THR A 45 -3.66 -3.66 0.81
CA THR A 45 -4.62 -2.55 0.78
C THR A 45 -4.12 -1.37 1.62
N PHE A 46 -3.26 -1.61 2.59
CA PHE A 46 -2.69 -0.60 3.49
C PHE A 46 -2.12 0.60 2.72
N PRO A 47 -1.20 0.45 1.73
CA PRO A 47 -0.63 1.58 1.00
C PRO A 47 -1.46 1.99 -0.22
N TYR A 48 -2.62 1.39 -0.47
CA TYR A 48 -3.34 1.61 -1.74
C TYR A 48 -3.69 3.08 -2.02
N PRO A 49 -4.09 3.91 -1.02
CA PRO A 49 -4.32 5.34 -1.26
C PRO A 49 -3.11 6.04 -1.89
N ILE A 50 -1.91 5.87 -1.34
CA ILE A 50 -0.71 6.48 -1.89
C ILE A 50 -0.22 5.77 -3.16
N TYR A 51 -0.31 4.45 -3.25
CA TYR A 51 0.07 3.72 -4.46
C TYR A 51 -0.78 4.11 -5.66
N SER A 52 -2.10 4.26 -5.47
CA SER A 52 -3.02 4.72 -6.51
C SER A 52 -2.61 6.10 -7.06
N LYS A 53 -2.25 7.02 -6.16
CA LYS A 53 -1.76 8.36 -6.53
C LYS A 53 -0.43 8.26 -7.29
N TRP A 54 0.55 7.55 -6.74
CA TRP A 54 1.87 7.38 -7.37
C TRP A 54 1.80 6.75 -8.76
N PHE A 55 0.97 5.74 -8.96
CA PHE A 55 0.82 5.10 -10.27
C PHE A 55 0.21 6.03 -11.31
N ALA A 56 -0.76 6.87 -10.90
CA ALA A 56 -1.36 7.87 -11.77
C ALA A 56 -0.36 8.97 -12.15
N ASP A 57 0.40 9.49 -11.19
CA ASP A 57 1.38 10.54 -11.41
C ASP A 57 2.57 10.04 -12.22
N TYR A 58 3.07 8.84 -11.90
CA TYR A 58 4.18 8.25 -12.64
C TYR A 58 3.81 7.93 -14.09
N ALA A 59 2.56 7.55 -14.36
CA ALA A 59 2.08 7.41 -15.73
C ALA A 59 2.16 8.72 -16.50
N THR A 60 1.91 9.85 -15.85
CA THR A 60 2.05 11.18 -16.45
C THR A 60 3.51 11.58 -16.66
N VAL A 61 4.38 11.27 -15.68
CA VAL A 61 5.81 11.66 -15.69
C VAL A 61 6.62 10.80 -16.66
N ALA A 62 6.38 9.48 -16.68
CA ALA A 62 7.22 8.51 -17.38
C ALA A 62 6.52 7.73 -18.50
N GLY A 63 5.20 7.91 -18.67
CA GLY A 63 4.41 7.15 -19.63
C GLY A 63 4.28 5.65 -19.30
N VAL A 64 4.65 5.22 -18.10
CA VAL A 64 4.54 3.84 -17.63
C VAL A 64 3.20 3.65 -16.94
N LYS A 65 2.37 2.74 -17.42
CA LYS A 65 1.13 2.36 -16.75
C LYS A 65 1.39 1.24 -15.75
N ILE A 66 0.91 1.42 -14.53
CA ILE A 66 1.00 0.42 -13.48
C ILE A 66 -0.41 0.05 -13.06
N ASN A 67 -0.79 -1.20 -13.31
CA ASN A 67 -2.08 -1.75 -12.92
C ASN A 67 -1.92 -2.55 -11.63
N TYR A 68 -2.54 -2.08 -10.54
CA TYR A 68 -2.41 -2.69 -9.23
C TYR A 68 -3.77 -3.15 -8.69
N GLN A 69 -3.82 -4.40 -8.23
CA GLN A 69 -4.99 -4.98 -7.59
C GLN A 69 -4.84 -4.98 -6.08
N SER A 70 -5.65 -4.17 -5.40
CA SER A 70 -5.70 -4.09 -3.93
C SER A 70 -6.51 -5.26 -3.37
N ILE A 71 -5.84 -6.39 -3.05
CA ILE A 71 -6.46 -7.68 -2.68
C ILE A 71 -5.92 -8.28 -1.38
N GLY A 72 -5.12 -7.50 -0.63
CA GLY A 72 -4.43 -7.92 0.59
C GLY A 72 -3.07 -8.56 0.32
N SER A 73 -2.17 -8.47 1.32
CA SER A 73 -0.78 -8.93 1.22
C SER A 73 -0.67 -10.41 0.86
N GLY A 74 -1.50 -11.27 1.45
CA GLY A 74 -1.50 -12.70 1.14
C GLY A 74 -1.87 -12.99 -0.32
N GLY A 75 -2.85 -12.25 -0.87
CA GLY A 75 -3.22 -12.32 -2.29
C GLY A 75 -2.08 -11.91 -3.21
N GLY A 76 -1.39 -10.81 -2.88
CA GLY A 76 -0.24 -10.33 -3.63
C GLY A 76 0.93 -11.30 -3.62
N ILE A 77 1.32 -11.82 -2.45
CA ILE A 77 2.39 -12.82 -2.31
C ILE A 77 2.08 -14.08 -3.13
N ARG A 78 0.82 -14.54 -3.10
CA ARG A 78 0.39 -15.69 -3.90
C ARG A 78 0.54 -15.42 -5.40
N GLN A 79 0.03 -14.30 -5.91
CA GLN A 79 0.13 -13.95 -7.33
C GLN A 79 1.59 -13.77 -7.78
N LEU A 80 2.45 -13.19 -6.93
CA LEU A 80 3.88 -13.08 -7.21
C LEU A 80 4.55 -14.46 -7.30
N THR A 81 4.20 -15.37 -6.39
CA THR A 81 4.72 -16.75 -6.38
C THR A 81 4.28 -17.53 -7.62
N GLU A 82 3.05 -17.34 -8.06
CA GLU A 82 2.50 -17.92 -9.30
C GLU A 82 3.07 -17.27 -10.57
N GLY A 83 3.69 -16.08 -10.44
CA GLY A 83 4.25 -15.33 -11.56
C GLY A 83 3.20 -14.64 -12.43
N THR A 84 2.02 -14.34 -11.87
CA THR A 84 0.92 -13.67 -12.57
C THR A 84 1.00 -12.14 -12.48
N VAL A 85 1.88 -11.60 -11.63
CA VAL A 85 2.19 -10.17 -11.50
C VAL A 85 3.68 -9.92 -11.56
N ASP A 86 4.05 -8.70 -11.90
CA ASP A 86 5.44 -8.25 -11.99
C ASP A 86 6.05 -7.93 -10.61
N PHE A 87 5.22 -7.50 -9.66
CA PHE A 87 5.60 -7.20 -8.28
C PHE A 87 4.39 -7.37 -7.35
N ALA A 88 4.62 -7.44 -6.03
CA ALA A 88 3.53 -7.47 -5.06
C ALA A 88 3.68 -6.39 -3.99
N GLY A 89 2.56 -5.95 -3.41
CA GLY A 89 2.54 -5.11 -2.21
C GLY A 89 2.28 -5.95 -0.97
N SER A 90 3.02 -5.70 0.11
CA SER A 90 2.82 -6.40 1.38
C SER A 90 3.26 -5.54 2.57
N ASP A 91 2.44 -5.50 3.64
CA ASP A 91 2.82 -4.87 4.90
C ASP A 91 3.42 -5.89 5.89
N ALA A 92 3.33 -7.17 5.53
CA ALA A 92 4.02 -8.25 6.21
C ALA A 92 5.24 -8.68 5.39
N PRO A 93 6.44 -8.73 5.95
CA PRO A 93 7.56 -9.37 5.27
C PRO A 93 7.23 -10.83 4.90
N MET A 94 7.74 -11.28 3.76
CA MET A 94 7.66 -12.70 3.42
C MET A 94 8.46 -13.53 4.42
N THR A 95 7.90 -14.66 4.80
CA THR A 95 8.62 -15.68 5.58
C THR A 95 9.66 -16.39 4.71
N ASP A 96 10.65 -17.02 5.33
CA ASP A 96 11.64 -17.83 4.58
C ASP A 96 10.97 -18.95 3.79
N GLN A 97 9.88 -19.54 4.34
CA GLN A 97 9.11 -20.55 3.63
C GLN A 97 8.38 -20.00 2.39
N GLU A 98 7.85 -18.78 2.45
CA GLU A 98 7.24 -18.12 1.30
C GLU A 98 8.31 -17.77 0.25
N MET A 99 9.45 -17.25 0.68
CA MET A 99 10.57 -16.93 -0.23
C MET A 99 11.14 -18.16 -0.92
N ALA A 100 11.22 -19.29 -0.23
CA ALA A 100 11.69 -20.54 -0.80
C ALA A 100 10.80 -21.11 -1.94
N ARG A 101 9.54 -20.64 -2.04
CA ARG A 101 8.60 -21.03 -3.11
C ARG A 101 8.73 -20.16 -4.36
N LEU A 102 9.47 -19.05 -4.28
CA LEU A 102 9.63 -18.14 -5.41
C LEU A 102 10.62 -18.72 -6.44
N LYS A 103 10.30 -18.53 -7.71
CA LYS A 103 11.21 -18.89 -8.83
C LYS A 103 12.43 -17.97 -8.90
N THR A 104 12.27 -16.73 -8.45
CA THR A 104 13.30 -15.68 -8.43
C THR A 104 13.32 -15.03 -7.07
N PRO A 105 14.50 -14.84 -6.44
CA PRO A 105 14.61 -14.11 -5.19
C PRO A 105 14.01 -12.70 -5.30
N VAL A 106 13.39 -12.22 -4.23
CA VAL A 106 12.81 -10.88 -4.16
C VAL A 106 13.58 -9.98 -3.21
N LEU A 107 13.47 -8.67 -3.44
CA LEU A 107 13.77 -7.64 -2.46
C LEU A 107 12.49 -7.17 -1.79
N HIS A 108 12.56 -6.97 -0.48
CA HIS A 108 11.60 -6.17 0.26
C HIS A 108 12.02 -4.71 0.14
N VAL A 109 11.26 -3.93 -0.61
CA VAL A 109 11.52 -2.51 -0.83
C VAL A 109 10.52 -1.71 0.01
N PRO A 110 10.90 -1.22 1.21
CA PRO A 110 10.02 -0.31 1.95
C PRO A 110 9.74 0.93 1.11
N THR A 111 8.51 1.40 1.15
CA THR A 111 8.04 2.52 0.31
C THR A 111 7.58 3.71 1.15
N VAL A 112 6.81 3.48 2.17
CA VAL A 112 6.37 4.47 3.18
C VAL A 112 6.16 3.77 4.52
N LEU A 113 5.93 4.57 5.56
CA LEU A 113 5.45 4.06 6.84
C LEU A 113 4.00 4.51 7.05
N GLY A 114 3.25 3.71 7.81
CA GLY A 114 1.90 4.05 8.22
C GLY A 114 1.56 3.49 9.60
N ALA A 115 0.36 3.82 10.07
CA ALA A 115 -0.18 3.39 11.35
C ALA A 115 -1.39 2.47 11.17
N VAL A 116 -1.45 1.40 11.93
CA VAL A 116 -2.71 0.69 12.15
C VAL A 116 -3.43 1.36 13.31
N VAL A 117 -4.60 1.91 13.05
CA VAL A 117 -5.40 2.62 14.05
C VAL A 117 -6.57 1.77 14.53
N ILE A 118 -6.90 1.89 15.81
CA ILE A 118 -8.08 1.25 16.40
C ILE A 118 -9.24 2.23 16.22
N THR A 119 -10.07 1.94 15.24
CA THR A 119 -11.24 2.74 14.88
C THR A 119 -12.51 2.16 15.47
N TYR A 120 -13.51 3.01 15.70
CA TYR A 120 -14.75 2.60 16.34
C TYR A 120 -15.92 3.49 15.89
N ASP A 121 -17.14 3.05 16.14
CA ASP A 121 -18.34 3.87 16.05
C ASP A 121 -19.06 3.91 17.41
N LEU A 122 -18.94 5.04 18.09
CA LEU A 122 -19.59 5.33 19.37
C LEU A 122 -20.31 6.69 19.27
N PRO A 123 -21.58 6.70 18.84
CA PRO A 123 -22.29 7.95 18.54
C PRO A 123 -22.38 8.93 19.72
N GLU A 124 -22.39 8.42 20.97
CA GLU A 124 -22.49 9.23 22.17
C GLU A 124 -21.15 9.80 22.65
N VAL A 125 -20.03 9.31 22.11
CA VAL A 125 -18.67 9.65 22.56
C VAL A 125 -18.03 10.65 21.62
N THR A 126 -17.89 11.89 22.07
CA THR A 126 -17.35 12.99 21.24
C THR A 126 -15.84 13.22 21.39
N LYS A 127 -15.20 12.62 22.42
CA LYS A 127 -13.76 12.72 22.64
C LYS A 127 -13.08 11.42 22.25
N PRO A 128 -11.85 11.49 21.70
CA PRO A 128 -11.11 10.27 21.36
C PRO A 128 -10.90 9.36 22.57
N LEU A 129 -11.09 8.05 22.36
CA LEU A 129 -10.82 7.04 23.38
C LEU A 129 -9.30 6.89 23.62
N LYS A 130 -8.96 6.51 24.85
CA LYS A 130 -7.66 6.04 25.25
C LYS A 130 -7.74 4.54 25.54
N LEU A 131 -6.90 3.74 24.90
CA LEU A 131 -6.85 2.30 25.11
C LEU A 131 -5.39 1.86 25.37
N THR A 132 -5.22 0.78 26.11
CA THR A 132 -3.93 0.09 26.20
C THR A 132 -3.95 -1.12 25.25
N GLY A 133 -2.77 -1.64 24.92
CA GLY A 133 -2.67 -2.81 24.04
C GLY A 133 -3.34 -4.04 24.65
N GLU A 134 -3.23 -4.20 25.97
CA GLU A 134 -3.88 -5.27 26.70
C GLU A 134 -5.40 -5.19 26.59
N VAL A 135 -6.00 -4.00 26.79
CA VAL A 135 -7.45 -3.78 26.65
C VAL A 135 -7.90 -4.06 25.21
N VAL A 136 -7.13 -3.62 24.21
CA VAL A 136 -7.44 -3.94 22.80
C VAL A 136 -7.38 -5.46 22.60
N ALA A 137 -6.38 -6.16 23.12
CA ALA A 137 -6.28 -7.61 23.00
C ALA A 137 -7.49 -8.31 23.66
N GLU A 138 -7.90 -7.90 24.85
CA GLU A 138 -9.05 -8.46 25.56
C GLU A 138 -10.38 -8.23 24.83
N ILE A 139 -10.55 -7.09 24.16
CA ILE A 139 -11.72 -6.83 23.31
C ILE A 139 -11.73 -7.80 22.12
N PHE A 140 -10.61 -7.96 21.41
CA PHE A 140 -10.54 -8.83 20.25
C PHE A 140 -10.48 -10.32 20.60
N LEU A 141 -10.17 -10.67 21.85
CA LEU A 141 -10.34 -12.02 22.41
C LEU A 141 -11.81 -12.29 22.83
N GLY A 142 -12.66 -11.27 22.93
CA GLY A 142 -14.03 -11.38 23.41
C GLY A 142 -14.12 -11.50 24.95
N THR A 143 -13.08 -11.14 25.68
CA THR A 143 -13.07 -11.09 27.15
C THR A 143 -13.76 -9.81 27.64
N ILE A 144 -13.45 -8.69 27.02
CA ILE A 144 -14.17 -7.42 27.22
C ILE A 144 -15.25 -7.30 26.15
N VAL A 145 -16.50 -7.37 26.56
CA VAL A 145 -17.66 -7.41 25.65
C VAL A 145 -18.54 -6.17 25.70
N LYS A 146 -18.29 -5.23 26.61
CA LYS A 146 -19.11 -3.99 26.76
C LYS A 146 -18.25 -2.74 26.76
N TRP A 147 -18.76 -1.68 26.15
CA TRP A 147 -18.06 -0.41 26.10
C TRP A 147 -17.84 0.26 27.46
N ASN A 148 -18.77 0.08 28.41
CA ASN A 148 -18.64 0.58 29.77
C ASN A 148 -17.90 -0.37 30.73
N ALA A 149 -17.19 -1.36 30.23
CA ALA A 149 -16.36 -2.24 31.06
C ALA A 149 -15.38 -1.41 31.92
N PRO A 150 -15.14 -1.82 33.19
CA PRO A 150 -14.26 -1.07 34.11
C PRO A 150 -12.87 -0.80 33.56
N GLU A 151 -12.33 -1.71 32.74
CA GLU A 151 -11.02 -1.61 32.09
C GLU A 151 -10.96 -0.43 31.13
N ILE A 152 -12.01 -0.22 30.32
CA ILE A 152 -12.12 0.89 29.38
C ILE A 152 -12.44 2.18 30.15
N ALA A 153 -13.38 2.13 31.09
CA ALA A 153 -13.83 3.30 31.85
C ALA A 153 -12.70 3.95 32.65
N ARG A 154 -11.83 3.15 33.29
CA ARG A 154 -10.65 3.67 34.04
C ARG A 154 -9.67 4.43 33.19
N LEU A 155 -9.53 4.08 31.92
CA LEU A 155 -8.65 4.77 30.96
C LEU A 155 -9.27 6.07 30.43
N ASN A 156 -10.59 6.23 30.58
CA ASN A 156 -11.39 7.32 29.99
C ASN A 156 -12.24 8.03 31.04
N PRO A 157 -11.65 8.57 32.11
CA PRO A 157 -12.43 9.22 33.16
C PRO A 157 -13.21 10.41 32.60
N GLY A 158 -14.48 10.50 32.99
CA GLY A 158 -15.40 11.57 32.55
C GLY A 158 -16.03 11.35 31.17
N LEU A 159 -15.75 10.23 30.47
CA LEU A 159 -16.55 9.83 29.31
C LEU A 159 -17.77 9.01 29.74
N ALA A 160 -18.94 9.37 29.22
CA ALA A 160 -20.17 8.58 29.37
C ALA A 160 -20.15 7.40 28.39
N LEU A 161 -19.48 6.30 28.78
CA LEU A 161 -19.42 5.10 27.94
C LEU A 161 -20.76 4.35 28.02
N PRO A 162 -21.34 3.94 26.87
CA PRO A 162 -22.63 3.28 26.84
C PRO A 162 -22.54 1.82 27.33
N SER A 163 -23.60 1.33 28.00
CA SER A 163 -23.74 -0.08 28.33
C SER A 163 -24.23 -0.88 27.12
N LYS A 164 -23.41 -0.86 26.07
CA LYS A 164 -23.65 -1.58 24.80
C LYS A 164 -22.58 -2.63 24.58
N ASP A 165 -22.97 -3.69 23.89
CA ASP A 165 -22.02 -4.73 23.50
C ASP A 165 -21.07 -4.19 22.42
N ILE A 166 -19.81 -4.66 22.47
CA ILE A 166 -18.79 -4.32 21.50
C ILE A 166 -18.90 -5.27 20.33
N LEU A 167 -19.07 -4.74 19.12
CA LEU A 167 -19.07 -5.50 17.88
C LEU A 167 -17.69 -5.43 17.23
N VAL A 168 -16.93 -6.50 17.28
CA VAL A 168 -15.58 -6.56 16.69
C VAL A 168 -15.67 -6.73 15.18
N VAL A 169 -14.88 -5.94 14.45
CA VAL A 169 -14.70 -6.07 12.99
C VAL A 169 -13.22 -6.32 12.70
N HIS A 170 -12.93 -7.40 12.01
CA HIS A 170 -11.57 -7.82 11.66
C HIS A 170 -11.43 -8.07 10.16
N ARG A 171 -10.23 -8.32 9.67
CA ARG A 171 -9.98 -8.66 8.27
C ARG A 171 -10.36 -10.10 7.96
N SER A 172 -10.91 -10.33 6.76
CA SER A 172 -11.29 -11.65 6.25
C SER A 172 -10.40 -12.16 5.13
N ASP A 173 -9.41 -11.38 4.71
CA ASP A 173 -8.42 -11.70 3.68
C ASP A 173 -7.02 -11.85 4.29
N GLY A 174 -6.08 -12.41 3.55
CA GLY A 174 -4.67 -12.45 3.93
C GLY A 174 -4.07 -11.04 3.98
N SER A 175 -3.98 -10.47 5.19
CA SER A 175 -3.80 -9.04 5.44
C SER A 175 -2.47 -8.71 6.11
N GLY A 176 -1.70 -7.80 5.50
CA GLY A 176 -0.54 -7.21 6.15
C GLY A 176 -0.93 -6.31 7.33
N THR A 177 -2.06 -5.58 7.24
CA THR A 177 -2.61 -4.80 8.35
C THR A 177 -2.92 -5.69 9.55
N THR A 178 -3.50 -6.88 9.34
CA THR A 178 -3.69 -7.90 10.38
C THR A 178 -2.35 -8.37 10.96
N TYR A 179 -1.35 -8.57 10.11
CA TYR A 179 -0.01 -8.97 10.56
C TYR A 179 0.58 -7.93 11.52
N ILE A 180 0.56 -6.63 11.17
CA ILE A 180 1.05 -5.55 12.02
C ILE A 180 0.27 -5.49 13.34
N PHE A 181 -1.06 -5.52 13.27
CA PHE A 181 -1.95 -5.50 14.41
C PHE A 181 -1.69 -6.66 15.37
N SER A 182 -1.63 -7.88 14.83
CA SER A 182 -1.41 -9.10 15.63
C SER A 182 0.02 -9.22 16.16
N ASP A 183 1.01 -8.66 15.47
CA ASP A 183 2.38 -8.53 15.97
C ASP A 183 2.42 -7.65 17.21
N TYR A 184 1.76 -6.48 17.14
CA TYR A 184 1.64 -5.60 18.29
C TYR A 184 0.92 -6.29 19.46
N LEU A 185 -0.24 -6.89 19.23
CA LEU A 185 -0.99 -7.58 20.29
C LEU A 185 -0.20 -8.74 20.90
N SER A 186 0.54 -9.50 20.08
CA SER A 186 1.43 -10.57 20.59
C SER A 186 2.60 -10.03 21.42
N THR A 187 3.00 -8.78 21.21
CA THR A 187 4.06 -8.13 21.98
C THR A 187 3.57 -7.69 23.35
N VAL A 188 2.31 -7.26 23.47
CA VAL A 188 1.75 -6.64 24.68
C VAL A 188 0.81 -7.53 25.49
N SER A 189 0.39 -8.68 24.95
CA SER A 189 -0.57 -9.61 25.58
C SER A 189 -0.13 -11.06 25.46
N ASP A 190 0.12 -11.70 26.60
CA ASP A 190 0.47 -13.13 26.66
C ASP A 190 -0.70 -14.01 26.22
N SER A 191 -1.94 -13.63 26.58
CA SER A 191 -3.14 -14.33 26.17
C SER A 191 -3.34 -14.29 24.66
N TRP A 192 -3.06 -13.13 24.04
CA TRP A 192 -3.11 -13.03 22.58
C TRP A 192 -2.00 -13.86 21.93
N ARG A 193 -0.76 -13.76 22.43
CA ARG A 193 0.40 -14.47 21.87
C ARG A 193 0.23 -15.99 21.90
N SER A 194 -0.34 -16.54 22.98
CA SER A 194 -0.58 -17.96 23.13
C SER A 194 -1.89 -18.46 22.49
N GLY A 195 -2.82 -17.56 22.17
CA GLY A 195 -4.08 -17.84 21.49
C GLY A 195 -3.99 -17.57 19.98
N PRO A 196 -4.57 -16.47 19.46
CA PRO A 196 -4.58 -16.18 18.02
C PRO A 196 -3.18 -16.00 17.43
N GLY A 197 -2.24 -15.44 18.21
CA GLY A 197 -0.86 -15.22 17.81
C GLY A 197 -0.71 -14.14 16.74
N LYS A 198 0.38 -14.25 15.95
CA LYS A 198 0.79 -13.32 14.90
C LYS A 198 0.65 -13.95 13.52
N GLY A 199 -0.01 -13.25 12.59
CA GLY A 199 -0.17 -13.76 11.24
C GLY A 199 -0.88 -12.79 10.29
N LYS A 200 -0.83 -13.09 8.99
CA LYS A 200 -1.63 -12.43 7.96
C LYS A 200 -3.08 -12.92 7.96
N GLU A 201 -3.30 -14.10 8.43
CA GLU A 201 -4.60 -14.78 8.60
C GLU A 201 -4.63 -15.39 9.99
N LEU A 202 -5.74 -15.21 10.73
CA LEU A 202 -5.89 -15.65 12.10
C LEU A 202 -7.22 -16.39 12.27
N GLN A 203 -7.26 -17.28 13.27
CA GLN A 203 -8.51 -17.82 13.78
C GLN A 203 -9.07 -16.80 14.79
N TRP A 204 -9.99 -15.96 14.32
CA TRP A 204 -10.55 -14.89 15.14
C TRP A 204 -11.52 -15.47 16.18
N PRO A 205 -11.33 -15.15 17.47
CA PRO A 205 -12.23 -15.63 18.53
C PRO A 205 -13.65 -15.07 18.39
N VAL A 206 -13.76 -13.80 17.97
CA VAL A 206 -15.03 -13.06 17.87
C VAL A 206 -14.97 -12.09 16.68
N GLY A 207 -16.13 -11.64 16.24
CA GLY A 207 -16.26 -10.54 15.30
C GLY A 207 -16.74 -10.92 13.91
N LEU A 208 -16.82 -9.91 13.05
CA LEU A 208 -17.24 -10.00 11.67
C LEU A 208 -16.05 -9.70 10.74
N GLY A 209 -15.96 -10.42 9.63
CA GLY A 209 -14.89 -10.23 8.65
C GLY A 209 -15.20 -9.14 7.61
N GLY A 210 -14.30 -8.16 7.45
CA GLY A 210 -14.30 -7.18 6.37
C GLY A 210 -13.15 -7.42 5.40
N LYS A 211 -13.41 -7.39 4.09
CA LYS A 211 -12.38 -7.55 3.07
C LYS A 211 -11.64 -6.24 2.81
N GLY A 212 -10.32 -6.23 2.97
CA GLY A 212 -9.49 -5.03 2.81
C GLY A 212 -9.65 -4.04 3.96
N ASN A 213 -8.85 -2.97 3.97
CA ASN A 213 -9.04 -1.85 4.88
C ASN A 213 -10.37 -1.13 4.62
N GLU A 214 -10.76 -1.01 3.36
CA GLU A 214 -12.04 -0.46 2.92
C GLU A 214 -13.24 -1.22 3.48
N GLY A 215 -13.20 -2.54 3.48
CA GLY A 215 -14.29 -3.37 4.00
C GLY A 215 -14.45 -3.24 5.51
N VAL A 216 -13.33 -3.21 6.26
CA VAL A 216 -13.37 -2.97 7.71
C VAL A 216 -13.86 -1.55 8.01
N ALA A 217 -13.31 -0.51 7.34
CA ALA A 217 -13.74 0.87 7.54
C ALA A 217 -15.23 1.05 7.23
N GLY A 218 -15.71 0.46 6.13
CA GLY A 218 -17.12 0.52 5.74
C GLY A 218 -18.05 -0.16 6.76
N GLN A 219 -17.67 -1.32 7.30
CA GLN A 219 -18.45 -2.02 8.32
C GLN A 219 -18.50 -1.23 9.65
N VAL A 220 -17.33 -0.72 10.10
CA VAL A 220 -17.30 0.11 11.34
C VAL A 220 -18.18 1.34 11.18
N LYS A 221 -18.09 2.03 10.04
CA LYS A 221 -18.90 3.22 9.77
C LYS A 221 -20.42 2.99 9.77
N GLN A 222 -20.84 1.79 9.39
CA GLN A 222 -22.26 1.44 9.25
C GLN A 222 -22.83 0.69 10.47
N THR A 223 -22.00 0.34 11.43
CA THR A 223 -22.39 -0.51 12.55
C THR A 223 -22.12 0.21 13.87
N PRO A 224 -23.14 0.84 14.48
CA PRO A 224 -22.98 1.46 15.79
C PRO A 224 -22.43 0.48 16.84
N TYR A 225 -21.61 0.99 17.73
CA TYR A 225 -20.94 0.24 18.80
C TYR A 225 -19.92 -0.77 18.34
N SER A 226 -19.46 -0.68 17.08
CA SER A 226 -18.38 -1.52 16.57
C SER A 226 -17.00 -0.94 16.86
N ILE A 227 -16.01 -1.84 16.82
CA ILE A 227 -14.57 -1.55 16.88
C ILE A 227 -13.87 -2.36 15.80
N GLY A 228 -12.87 -1.77 15.17
CA GLY A 228 -12.05 -2.45 14.17
C GLY A 228 -10.64 -1.86 14.11
N TYR A 229 -9.85 -2.33 13.18
CA TYR A 229 -8.52 -1.79 12.90
C TYR A 229 -8.33 -1.60 11.41
N VAL A 230 -7.79 -0.44 11.04
CA VAL A 230 -7.49 -0.07 9.65
C VAL A 230 -6.19 0.74 9.60
N GLU A 231 -5.67 0.95 8.40
CA GLU A 231 -4.63 1.95 8.19
C GLU A 231 -5.21 3.37 8.36
N LEU A 232 -4.38 4.32 8.84
CA LEU A 232 -4.78 5.66 9.25
C LEU A 232 -5.51 6.45 8.14
N ALA A 233 -5.03 6.39 6.89
CA ALA A 233 -5.67 7.09 5.77
C ALA A 233 -7.12 6.65 5.57
N TYR A 234 -7.43 5.36 5.76
CA TYR A 234 -8.80 4.86 5.66
C TYR A 234 -9.71 5.39 6.77
N ALA A 235 -9.21 5.49 8.00
CA ALA A 235 -9.98 6.08 9.09
C ALA A 235 -10.28 7.56 8.80
N ARG A 236 -9.28 8.33 8.34
CA ARG A 236 -9.45 9.75 8.01
C ARG A 236 -10.36 9.99 6.82
N GLN A 237 -10.18 9.26 5.72
CA GLN A 237 -11.02 9.38 4.52
C GLN A 237 -12.49 9.04 4.78
N ASN A 238 -12.75 8.14 5.74
CA ASN A 238 -14.11 7.77 6.14
C ASN A 238 -14.67 8.60 7.29
N ASN A 239 -13.90 9.56 7.85
CA ASN A 239 -14.24 10.35 9.04
C ASN A 239 -14.55 9.48 10.26
N LEU A 240 -13.83 8.36 10.41
CA LEU A 240 -13.97 7.48 11.55
C LEU A 240 -13.11 7.99 12.72
N PRO A 241 -13.63 7.99 13.94
CA PRO A 241 -12.82 8.24 15.12
C PRO A 241 -11.83 7.07 15.35
N PHE A 242 -10.72 7.37 15.99
CA PHE A 242 -9.73 6.37 16.38
C PHE A 242 -9.13 6.67 17.74
N ALA A 243 -8.69 5.63 18.45
CA ALA A 243 -8.18 5.72 19.79
C ALA A 243 -6.72 6.19 19.85
N SER A 244 -6.35 6.88 20.91
CA SER A 244 -4.96 7.03 21.34
C SER A 244 -4.53 5.75 22.07
N ILE A 245 -3.39 5.18 21.71
CA ILE A 245 -2.89 3.93 22.28
C ILE A 245 -1.71 4.21 23.21
N LYS A 246 -1.70 3.55 24.37
CA LYS A 246 -0.60 3.65 25.32
C LYS A 246 0.62 2.90 24.75
N ASN A 247 1.75 3.61 24.61
CA ASN A 247 2.97 3.05 24.06
C ASN A 247 3.90 2.47 25.16
N ALA A 248 5.04 1.88 24.74
CA ALA A 248 6.03 1.29 25.64
C ALA A 248 6.58 2.27 26.70
N ALA A 249 6.58 3.58 26.41
CA ALA A 249 6.99 4.62 27.36
C ALA A 249 5.86 5.04 28.33
N GLY A 250 4.69 4.39 28.28
CA GLY A 250 3.55 4.69 29.14
C GLY A 250 2.72 5.91 28.72
N THR A 251 2.98 6.50 27.55
CA THR A 251 2.29 7.68 27.02
C THR A 251 1.15 7.24 26.09
N PHE A 252 -0.02 7.89 26.22
CA PHE A 252 -1.07 7.74 25.22
C PHE A 252 -0.73 8.58 24.00
N VAL A 253 -0.51 7.93 22.86
CA VAL A 253 -0.12 8.56 21.60
C VAL A 253 -1.28 8.45 20.59
N THR A 254 -1.65 9.59 20.02
CA THR A 254 -2.58 9.66 18.90
C THR A 254 -1.80 9.38 17.61
N PRO A 255 -2.31 8.52 16.72
CA PRO A 255 -1.63 8.25 15.45
C PRO A 255 -1.54 9.51 14.59
N SER A 256 -0.35 9.81 14.11
CA SER A 256 -0.03 10.91 13.20
C SER A 256 1.26 10.58 12.44
N ILE A 257 1.58 11.35 11.40
CA ILE A 257 2.83 11.22 10.65
C ILE A 257 4.04 11.34 11.58
N GLU A 258 4.02 12.32 12.49
CA GLU A 258 5.11 12.58 13.44
C GLU A 258 5.28 11.39 14.40
N SER A 259 4.20 10.78 14.87
CA SER A 259 4.26 9.66 15.81
C SER A 259 4.69 8.35 15.14
N VAL A 260 4.38 8.17 13.86
CA VAL A 260 4.88 7.06 13.01
C VAL A 260 6.37 7.27 12.71
N THR A 261 6.78 8.48 12.34
CA THR A 261 8.19 8.84 12.14
C THR A 261 9.01 8.61 13.41
N ALA A 262 8.46 8.99 14.58
CA ALA A 262 9.11 8.75 15.87
C ALA A 262 9.28 7.25 16.17
N ALA A 263 8.35 6.40 15.75
CA ALA A 263 8.49 4.94 15.89
C ALA A 263 9.63 4.38 15.02
N ALA A 264 9.83 4.92 13.84
CA ALA A 264 10.90 4.51 12.93
C ALA A 264 12.27 5.06 13.31
N ALA A 265 12.33 6.22 13.96
CA ALA A 265 13.59 6.89 14.34
C ALA A 265 14.42 6.10 15.36
N GLY A 266 13.79 5.21 16.14
CA GLY A 266 14.46 4.37 17.14
C GLY A 266 15.10 3.10 16.58
N ILE A 267 15.12 2.90 15.25
CA ILE A 267 15.56 1.66 14.63
C ILE A 267 16.84 1.91 13.83
N GLU A 268 17.87 1.11 14.12
CA GLU A 268 19.08 1.05 13.31
C GLU A 268 19.00 -0.18 12.39
N LEU A 269 19.06 0.06 11.09
CA LEU A 269 19.13 -1.01 10.10
C LEU A 269 20.57 -1.14 9.60
N PRO A 270 21.18 -2.34 9.68
CA PRO A 270 22.50 -2.54 9.10
C PRO A 270 22.45 -2.40 7.55
N PRO A 271 23.53 -1.97 6.90
CA PRO A 271 23.57 -1.85 5.43
C PRO A 271 23.22 -3.15 4.68
N THR A 272 23.38 -4.29 5.36
CA THR A 272 23.06 -5.62 4.84
C THR A 272 21.62 -6.05 5.08
N THR A 273 20.79 -5.19 5.72
CA THR A 273 19.39 -5.50 6.04
C THR A 273 18.61 -5.98 4.82
N ASP A 274 17.76 -6.97 4.98
CA ASP A 274 16.74 -7.35 4.00
C ASP A 274 15.40 -6.62 4.22
N PHE A 275 15.39 -5.64 5.13
CA PHE A 275 14.23 -4.84 5.55
C PHE A 275 13.08 -5.61 6.20
N ARG A 276 13.22 -6.89 6.49
CA ARG A 276 12.21 -7.69 7.20
C ARG A 276 12.26 -7.42 8.70
N VAL A 277 11.82 -6.23 9.10
CA VAL A 277 11.88 -5.76 10.49
C VAL A 277 10.49 -5.39 10.99
N SER A 278 10.29 -5.52 12.30
CA SER A 278 9.10 -5.02 13.00
C SER A 278 9.47 -3.76 13.78
N ILE A 279 8.60 -2.76 13.71
CA ILE A 279 8.73 -1.50 14.47
C ILE A 279 7.55 -1.29 15.41
N VAL A 280 6.73 -2.34 15.63
CA VAL A 280 5.64 -2.29 16.61
C VAL A 280 6.20 -2.11 18.02
N ASN A 281 5.48 -1.36 18.83
CA ASN A 281 5.85 -1.05 20.21
C ASN A 281 7.28 -0.46 20.38
N ALA A 282 7.72 0.31 19.35
CA ALA A 282 9.02 0.97 19.37
C ALA A 282 9.18 1.86 20.60
N PRO A 283 10.41 1.99 21.16
CA PRO A 283 10.68 2.85 22.30
C PRO A 283 10.49 4.32 21.92
N GLY A 284 10.22 5.16 22.93
CA GLY A 284 10.08 6.62 22.75
C GLY A 284 8.70 7.14 23.13
N LYS A 285 8.70 8.31 23.80
CA LYS A 285 7.46 8.91 24.33
C LYS A 285 6.47 9.32 23.23
N ALA A 286 6.97 9.69 22.04
CA ALA A 286 6.15 10.12 20.92
C ALA A 286 5.83 9.00 19.92
N ALA A 287 6.44 7.81 20.05
CA ALA A 287 6.28 6.71 19.12
C ALA A 287 4.86 6.11 19.19
N TYR A 288 4.15 6.06 18.04
CA TYR A 288 2.88 5.35 17.95
C TYR A 288 3.13 3.84 17.90
N PRO A 289 2.50 3.03 18.78
CA PRO A 289 2.94 1.66 18.99
C PRO A 289 2.56 0.68 17.87
N ILE A 290 1.62 1.02 16.98
CA ILE A 290 1.17 0.13 15.91
C ILE A 290 1.58 0.72 14.56
N SER A 291 2.88 1.03 14.45
CA SER A 291 3.51 1.57 13.23
C SER A 291 4.24 0.48 12.44
N SER A 292 4.31 0.62 11.13
CA SER A 292 5.04 -0.32 10.28
C SER A 292 5.48 0.32 8.96
N PHE A 293 6.51 -0.26 8.36
CA PHE A 293 6.78 -0.13 6.93
C PHE A 293 5.73 -0.89 6.13
N THR A 294 5.50 -0.43 4.89
CA THR A 294 4.89 -1.24 3.84
C THR A 294 5.88 -1.42 2.70
N TYR A 295 5.79 -2.54 2.01
CA TYR A 295 6.82 -2.98 1.07
C TYR A 295 6.25 -3.23 -0.31
N LEU A 296 7.06 -2.95 -1.33
CA LEU A 296 6.95 -3.65 -2.61
C LEU A 296 7.92 -4.84 -2.62
N LEU A 297 7.40 -6.00 -2.97
CA LEU A 297 8.15 -7.25 -3.15
C LEU A 297 8.56 -7.31 -4.62
N VAL A 298 9.85 -7.09 -4.86
CA VAL A 298 10.41 -6.85 -6.20
C VAL A 298 11.33 -8.00 -6.59
N PRO A 299 11.05 -8.74 -7.69
CA PRO A 299 11.97 -9.76 -8.19
C PRO A 299 13.34 -9.15 -8.52
N LYS A 300 14.42 -9.79 -8.06
CA LYS A 300 15.79 -9.35 -8.33
C LYS A 300 16.13 -9.43 -9.82
N SER A 301 15.46 -10.29 -10.57
CA SER A 301 15.54 -10.37 -12.03
C SER A 301 14.20 -10.67 -12.64
N MET A 302 13.90 -10.07 -13.79
CA MET A 302 12.69 -10.29 -14.57
C MET A 302 13.06 -10.77 -15.97
N SER A 303 12.20 -11.57 -16.58
CA SER A 303 12.39 -12.05 -17.96
C SER A 303 12.42 -10.91 -18.99
N SER A 304 11.74 -9.79 -18.71
CA SER A 304 11.74 -8.60 -19.55
C SER A 304 12.62 -7.51 -18.94
N ALA A 305 13.76 -7.25 -19.57
CA ALA A 305 14.66 -6.14 -19.18
C ALA A 305 13.94 -4.78 -19.22
N LYS A 306 12.97 -4.61 -20.13
CA LYS A 306 12.16 -3.40 -20.23
C LYS A 306 11.27 -3.22 -18.98
N LYS A 307 10.61 -4.28 -18.51
CA LYS A 307 9.82 -4.25 -17.26
C LYS A 307 10.70 -4.06 -16.04
N GLN A 308 11.86 -4.73 -15.98
CA GLN A 308 12.85 -4.57 -14.91
C GLN A 308 13.25 -3.10 -14.77
N LYS A 309 13.63 -2.47 -15.89
CA LYS A 309 14.00 -1.05 -15.90
C LYS A 309 12.83 -0.16 -15.48
N ALA A 310 11.64 -0.36 -16.02
CA ALA A 310 10.45 0.44 -15.70
C ALA A 310 10.10 0.36 -14.21
N LEU A 311 10.16 -0.84 -13.61
CA LEU A 311 9.89 -1.03 -12.19
C LEU A 311 10.98 -0.38 -11.32
N THR A 312 12.25 -0.52 -11.69
CA THR A 312 13.36 0.10 -10.94
C THR A 312 13.30 1.63 -11.00
N ASP A 313 13.01 2.18 -12.17
CA ASP A 313 12.85 3.64 -12.35
C ASP A 313 11.65 4.18 -11.55
N PHE A 314 10.53 3.46 -11.55
CA PHE A 314 9.38 3.79 -10.70
C PHE A 314 9.76 3.82 -9.22
N LEU A 315 10.46 2.79 -8.72
CA LEU A 315 10.87 2.71 -7.33
C LEU A 315 11.79 3.86 -6.93
N LYS A 316 12.75 4.22 -7.79
CA LYS A 316 13.62 5.39 -7.58
C LYS A 316 12.82 6.69 -7.53
N TRP A 317 11.85 6.86 -8.43
CA TRP A 317 10.96 8.01 -8.39
C TRP A 317 10.11 8.03 -7.11
N ALA A 318 9.56 6.89 -6.71
CA ALA A 318 8.69 6.75 -5.56
C ALA A 318 9.39 7.16 -4.24
N ILE A 319 10.62 6.68 -4.00
CA ILE A 319 11.39 6.99 -2.78
C ILE A 319 12.01 8.40 -2.76
N HIS A 320 11.77 9.23 -3.78
CA HIS A 320 12.25 10.63 -3.86
C HIS A 320 11.12 11.62 -4.15
N ALA A 321 10.70 11.69 -5.42
CA ALA A 321 9.67 12.63 -5.83
C ALA A 321 8.28 12.23 -5.29
N GLY A 322 7.96 10.94 -5.34
CA GLY A 322 6.71 10.39 -4.87
C GLY A 322 6.52 10.52 -3.36
N GLU A 323 7.59 10.37 -2.56
CA GLU A 323 7.51 10.50 -1.09
C GLU A 323 7.05 11.87 -0.61
N LYS A 324 7.22 12.92 -1.43
CA LYS A 324 6.74 14.26 -1.08
C LYS A 324 5.21 14.34 -0.95
N GLU A 325 4.51 13.40 -1.55
CA GLU A 325 3.05 13.28 -1.51
C GLU A 325 2.56 12.45 -0.31
N ALA A 326 3.47 11.73 0.36
CA ALA A 326 3.10 10.83 1.44
C ALA A 326 2.39 11.56 2.61
N PRO A 327 2.85 12.74 3.09
CA PRO A 327 2.19 13.45 4.17
C PRO A 327 0.76 13.88 3.84
N ASP A 328 0.45 14.25 2.61
CA ASP A 328 -0.90 14.68 2.19
C ASP A 328 -1.91 13.52 2.21
N LEU A 329 -1.40 12.28 2.25
CA LEU A 329 -2.20 11.05 2.29
C LEU A 329 -2.06 10.29 3.62
N ASP A 330 -1.60 10.96 4.67
CA ASP A 330 -1.44 10.40 6.03
C ASP A 330 -0.37 9.30 6.16
N TYR A 331 0.61 9.24 5.25
CA TYR A 331 1.77 8.35 5.36
C TYR A 331 3.02 9.13 5.79
N ALA A 332 3.88 8.48 6.57
CA ALA A 332 5.18 9.03 6.91
C ALA A 332 6.21 8.63 5.84
N PRO A 333 7.04 9.59 5.37
CA PRO A 333 8.13 9.29 4.44
C PRO A 333 9.19 8.40 5.11
N LEU A 334 9.97 7.70 4.29
CA LEU A 334 11.07 6.88 4.78
C LEU A 334 12.17 7.73 5.43
N PRO A 335 12.80 7.26 6.50
CA PRO A 335 14.01 7.89 7.03
C PRO A 335 15.11 7.94 5.97
N SER A 336 15.87 9.04 5.91
CA SER A 336 16.90 9.26 4.89
C SER A 336 17.96 8.14 4.83
N TYR A 337 18.32 7.53 5.97
CA TYR A 337 19.25 6.41 6.00
C TYR A 337 18.69 5.14 5.33
N VAL A 338 17.36 4.93 5.42
CA VAL A 338 16.66 3.83 4.71
C VAL A 338 16.71 4.07 3.21
N VAL A 339 16.41 5.29 2.77
CA VAL A 339 16.50 5.69 1.35
C VAL A 339 17.91 5.43 0.82
N ALA A 340 18.95 5.83 1.54
CA ALA A 340 20.35 5.62 1.13
C ALA A 340 20.75 4.14 0.98
N ILE A 341 20.19 3.25 1.81
CA ILE A 341 20.39 1.79 1.66
C ILE A 341 19.63 1.28 0.42
N LEU A 342 18.38 1.76 0.23
CA LEU A 342 17.54 1.34 -0.90
C LEU A 342 18.14 1.73 -2.25
N GLU A 343 18.67 2.95 -2.40
CA GLU A 343 19.31 3.42 -3.63
C GLU A 343 20.40 2.46 -4.11
N LYS A 344 21.31 2.07 -3.20
CA LYS A 344 22.39 1.12 -3.51
C LYS A 344 21.86 -0.23 -3.99
N ARG A 345 20.74 -0.69 -3.39
CA ARG A 345 20.12 -1.97 -3.77
C ARG A 345 19.38 -1.90 -5.09
N LEU A 346 18.64 -0.82 -5.34
CA LEU A 346 17.96 -0.59 -6.61
C LEU A 346 18.98 -0.45 -7.77
N ASP A 347 20.11 0.21 -7.51
CA ASP A 347 21.21 0.27 -8.49
C ASP A 347 21.81 -1.10 -8.83
N SER A 348 21.88 -2.02 -7.87
CA SER A 348 22.35 -3.37 -8.13
C SER A 348 21.41 -4.17 -9.03
N ILE A 349 20.10 -4.00 -8.87
CA ILE A 349 19.08 -4.60 -9.74
C ILE A 349 19.14 -4.00 -11.15
N ALA A 350 19.25 -2.66 -11.25
CA ALA A 350 19.26 -1.95 -12.53
C ALA A 350 20.46 -2.38 -13.42
N ARG A 351 21.60 -2.71 -12.82
CA ARG A 351 22.80 -3.15 -13.54
C ARG A 351 22.77 -4.60 -13.99
N GLY A 352 21.67 -5.33 -13.70
CA GLY A 352 21.58 -6.74 -14.05
C GLY A 352 22.75 -7.52 -13.44
N ALA A 353 23.03 -7.33 -12.15
CA ALA A 353 24.06 -8.10 -11.48
C ALA A 353 23.77 -9.57 -11.72
N ALA A 354 24.60 -10.19 -12.56
CA ALA A 354 24.67 -11.62 -12.73
C ALA A 354 24.87 -12.27 -11.35
N PRO A 355 24.36 -13.46 -11.13
CA PRO A 355 24.31 -14.14 -9.84
C PRO A 355 25.66 -14.20 -9.14
#